data_ee69792194b192a3f13fc52e5a970ffe
#
_entry.id   ee69792194b192a3f13fc52e5a970ffe
#
_cell.length_a   1.000
_cell.length_b   1.000
_cell.length_c   1.000
_cell.angle_alpha   90.00
_cell.angle_beta   90.00
_cell.angle_gamma   90.00
#
_symmetry.space_group_name_H-M   'P 1'
#
loop_
_entity.id
_entity.type
_entity.pdbx_description
1 polymer ?
#
loop_
_entity_poly.entity_id
_entity_poly.type
_entity_poly.pdbx_seq_one_letter_code
_entity_poly.pdbx_strand_id
1 'polypeptide(L)'
;MLGGILIGCVCGAFNGFLVSYLNVQPMVATLILFSAARAIGLLLCNNMIVYVREDSFKIFGGYLGFIPTPIVVAAVCIIITSLILKKSALGLYVQSVGINKKASRIAGIKSERIIFLCYIVCGLCAGIAGIVASSRISSADSNNIGLNFELDAILAVALGGNSLGGGKFRLTGSIIGAYTIQAITTTLYALGVSTEQAPVYKAVIVIIIVAIQAPPFKDYMKKMSAKRQLAKGGVA
;
A
#
# COMPACT_ATOMS: atom_id res chain seq x y z
N MET A 1 -2.43 -2.63 -22.25
CA MET A 1 -3.03 -2.80 -20.91
C MET A 1 -2.70 -4.17 -20.30
N LEU A 2 -3.07 -5.28 -20.92
CA LEU A 2 -2.72 -6.62 -20.41
C LEU A 2 -1.22 -6.79 -20.15
N GLY A 3 -0.36 -6.22 -21.01
CA GLY A 3 1.10 -6.23 -20.81
C GLY A 3 1.54 -5.56 -19.51
N GLY A 4 0.93 -4.44 -19.11
CA GLY A 4 1.27 -3.76 -17.85
C GLY A 4 0.91 -4.59 -16.61
N ILE A 5 -0.25 -5.25 -16.63
CA ILE A 5 -0.66 -6.16 -15.56
C ILE A 5 0.29 -7.37 -15.49
N LEU A 6 0.65 -7.92 -16.64
CA LEU A 6 1.56 -9.06 -16.74
C LEU A 6 2.96 -8.71 -16.22
N ILE A 7 3.49 -7.54 -16.60
CA ILE A 7 4.77 -7.05 -16.08
C ILE A 7 4.71 -6.86 -14.56
N GLY A 8 3.64 -6.26 -14.04
CA GLY A 8 3.43 -6.13 -12.60
C GLY A 8 3.43 -7.49 -11.89
N CYS A 9 2.75 -8.48 -12.46
CA CYS A 9 2.70 -9.85 -11.94
C CYS A 9 4.08 -10.52 -11.97
N VAL A 10 4.86 -10.37 -13.05
CA VAL A 10 6.23 -10.89 -13.18
C VAL A 10 7.17 -10.24 -12.17
N CYS A 11 7.10 -8.93 -11.99
CA CYS A 11 7.87 -8.21 -10.98
C CYS A 11 7.50 -8.67 -9.56
N GLY A 12 6.21 -8.86 -9.29
CA GLY A 12 5.74 -9.43 -8.02
C GLY A 12 6.25 -10.86 -7.79
N ALA A 13 6.20 -11.71 -8.82
CA ALA A 13 6.73 -13.07 -8.75
C ALA A 13 8.25 -13.08 -8.52
N PHE A 14 9.00 -12.20 -9.18
CA PHE A 14 10.44 -12.09 -9.01
C PHE A 14 10.80 -11.69 -7.56
N ASN A 15 10.19 -10.64 -7.02
CA ASN A 15 10.37 -10.25 -5.61
C ASN A 15 9.92 -11.37 -4.65
N GLY A 16 8.79 -11.98 -4.94
CA GLY A 16 8.29 -13.12 -4.16
C GLY A 16 9.26 -14.28 -4.13
N PHE A 17 9.91 -14.59 -5.25
CA PHE A 17 10.93 -15.62 -5.32
C PHE A 17 12.18 -15.29 -4.48
N LEU A 18 12.70 -14.06 -4.60
CA LEU A 18 13.84 -13.59 -3.80
C LEU A 18 13.58 -13.67 -2.30
N VAL A 19 12.39 -13.23 -1.86
CA VAL A 19 12.07 -13.15 -0.43
C VAL A 19 11.66 -14.53 0.14
N SER A 20 10.86 -15.30 -0.60
CA SER A 20 10.31 -16.55 -0.07
C SER A 20 11.28 -17.72 -0.12
N TYR A 21 12.02 -17.86 -1.21
CA TYR A 21 12.91 -19.00 -1.45
C TYR A 21 14.38 -18.70 -1.17
N LEU A 22 14.86 -17.52 -1.54
CA LEU A 22 16.25 -17.11 -1.28
C LEU A 22 16.43 -16.42 0.07
N ASN A 23 15.33 -16.18 0.83
CA ASN A 23 15.34 -15.52 2.13
C ASN A 23 16.07 -14.15 2.13
N VAL A 24 16.05 -13.44 0.99
CA VAL A 24 16.56 -12.07 0.91
C VAL A 24 15.67 -11.16 1.76
N GLN A 25 16.26 -10.18 2.43
CA GLN A 25 15.51 -9.23 3.24
C GLN A 25 14.47 -8.50 2.37
N PRO A 26 13.18 -8.49 2.75
CA PRO A 26 12.10 -7.95 1.92
C PRO A 26 12.33 -6.53 1.43
N MET A 27 12.78 -5.64 2.31
CA MET A 27 13.02 -4.23 1.95
C MET A 27 14.13 -4.09 0.90
N VAL A 28 15.21 -4.86 1.04
CA VAL A 28 16.34 -4.80 0.09
C VAL A 28 15.92 -5.30 -1.29
N ALA A 29 15.24 -6.46 -1.35
CA ALA A 29 14.77 -7.03 -2.61
C ALA A 29 13.84 -6.07 -3.37
N THR A 30 12.88 -5.47 -2.66
CA THR A 30 11.89 -4.58 -3.28
C THR A 30 12.49 -3.24 -3.71
N LEU A 31 13.43 -2.66 -2.95
CA LEU A 31 14.12 -1.43 -3.33
C LEU A 31 15.03 -1.60 -4.55
N ILE A 32 15.73 -2.74 -4.66
CA ILE A 32 16.54 -3.04 -5.84
C ILE A 32 15.66 -3.16 -7.07
N LEU A 33 14.56 -3.92 -6.99
CA LEU A 33 13.65 -4.06 -8.14
C LEU A 33 12.98 -2.74 -8.49
N PHE A 34 12.59 -1.92 -7.51
CA PHE A 34 12.04 -0.58 -7.74
C PHE A 34 13.00 0.28 -8.57
N SER A 35 14.27 0.34 -8.19
CA SER A 35 15.28 1.13 -8.92
C SER A 35 15.54 0.55 -10.31
N ALA A 36 15.67 -0.78 -10.42
CA ALA A 36 15.91 -1.45 -11.70
C ALA A 36 14.73 -1.29 -12.67
N ALA A 37 13.49 -1.50 -12.20
CA ALA A 37 12.30 -1.35 -13.03
C ALA A 37 12.11 0.08 -13.54
N ARG A 38 12.38 1.08 -12.71
CA ARG A 38 12.35 2.48 -13.11
C ARG A 38 13.41 2.80 -14.17
N ALA A 39 14.65 2.33 -13.98
CA ALA A 39 15.73 2.50 -14.96
C ALA A 39 15.41 1.83 -16.31
N ILE A 40 14.84 0.61 -16.28
CA ILE A 40 14.39 -0.09 -17.50
C ILE A 40 13.29 0.72 -18.20
N GLY A 41 12.31 1.23 -17.43
CA GLY A 41 11.25 2.09 -17.98
C GLY A 41 11.80 3.34 -18.68
N LEU A 42 12.78 4.01 -18.09
CA LEU A 42 13.45 5.19 -18.69
C LEU A 42 14.19 4.83 -19.97
N LEU A 43 14.90 3.71 -19.97
CA LEU A 43 15.63 3.24 -21.17
C LEU A 43 14.67 2.92 -22.31
N LEU A 44 13.54 2.24 -22.02
CA LEU A 44 12.55 1.89 -23.04
C LEU A 44 11.85 3.11 -23.64
N CYS A 45 11.65 4.16 -22.85
CA CYS A 45 11.03 5.41 -23.31
C CYS A 45 12.05 6.44 -23.81
N ASN A 46 13.36 6.13 -23.89
CA ASN A 46 14.44 7.09 -24.21
C ASN A 46 14.35 8.36 -23.36
N ASN A 47 13.99 8.22 -22.08
CA ASN A 47 13.79 9.34 -21.15
C ASN A 47 12.75 10.37 -21.61
N MET A 48 11.83 9.98 -22.49
CA MET A 48 10.74 10.83 -22.99
C MET A 48 9.40 10.43 -22.42
N ILE A 49 8.49 11.39 -22.31
CA ILE A 49 7.10 11.14 -21.92
C ILE A 49 6.37 10.56 -23.14
N VAL A 50 5.82 9.36 -23.00
CA VAL A 50 5.04 8.71 -24.06
C VAL A 50 3.57 9.05 -23.88
N TYR A 51 2.99 9.78 -24.84
CA TYR A 51 1.56 10.10 -24.82
C TYR A 51 0.73 8.99 -25.46
N VAL A 52 -0.32 8.59 -24.78
CA VAL A 52 -1.27 7.59 -25.29
C VAL A 52 -2.56 8.30 -25.72
N ARG A 53 -2.85 8.26 -27.02
CA ARG A 53 -4.03 8.95 -27.61
C ARG A 53 -5.24 8.05 -27.77
N GLU A 54 -5.13 6.75 -27.50
CA GLU A 54 -6.20 5.78 -27.68
C GLU A 54 -7.34 6.02 -26.67
N ASP A 55 -8.56 6.19 -27.19
CA ASP A 55 -9.74 6.45 -26.35
C ASP A 55 -10.09 5.28 -25.44
N SER A 56 -9.82 4.04 -25.87
CA SER A 56 -9.96 2.84 -25.04
C SER A 56 -9.08 2.87 -23.78
N PHE A 57 -7.93 3.56 -23.83
CA PHE A 57 -7.06 3.73 -22.67
C PHE A 57 -7.63 4.76 -21.69
N LYS A 58 -8.20 5.84 -22.21
CA LYS A 58 -8.78 6.93 -21.40
C LYS A 58 -9.99 6.49 -20.57
N ILE A 59 -10.68 5.41 -20.96
CA ILE A 59 -11.83 4.86 -20.21
C ILE A 59 -11.44 4.50 -18.77
N PHE A 60 -10.22 3.98 -18.54
CA PHE A 60 -9.75 3.58 -17.20
C PHE A 60 -9.42 4.76 -16.28
N GLY A 61 -9.10 5.92 -16.83
CA GLY A 61 -8.87 7.16 -16.08
C GLY A 61 -10.05 8.13 -16.11
N GLY A 62 -11.06 7.86 -16.93
CA GLY A 62 -12.22 8.70 -17.16
C GLY A 62 -13.39 8.44 -16.22
N TYR A 63 -14.60 8.72 -16.72
CA TYR A 63 -15.85 8.54 -15.99
C TYR A 63 -16.71 7.45 -16.65
N LEU A 64 -17.26 6.56 -15.85
CA LEU A 64 -18.29 5.62 -16.26
C LEU A 64 -19.65 6.23 -15.85
N GLY A 65 -20.22 7.07 -16.74
CA GLY A 65 -21.38 7.88 -16.40
C GLY A 65 -21.05 8.94 -15.34
N PHE A 66 -21.61 8.81 -14.14
CA PHE A 66 -21.41 9.76 -13.03
C PHE A 66 -20.24 9.39 -12.11
N ILE A 67 -19.75 8.14 -12.15
CA ILE A 67 -18.72 7.64 -11.23
C ILE A 67 -17.36 7.60 -11.94
N PRO A 68 -16.28 8.13 -11.33
CA PRO A 68 -14.92 7.97 -11.85
C PRO A 68 -14.53 6.48 -11.94
N THR A 69 -14.07 6.04 -13.10
CA THR A 69 -13.64 4.64 -13.32
C THR A 69 -12.60 4.14 -12.33
N PRO A 70 -11.61 4.95 -11.88
CA PRO A 70 -10.66 4.54 -10.86
C PRO A 70 -11.29 4.08 -9.54
N ILE A 71 -12.41 4.70 -9.13
CA ILE A 71 -13.13 4.29 -7.91
C ILE A 71 -13.75 2.90 -8.10
N VAL A 72 -14.34 2.64 -9.27
CA VAL A 72 -14.92 1.34 -9.58
C VAL A 72 -13.86 0.25 -9.58
N VAL A 73 -12.71 0.50 -10.23
CA VAL A 73 -11.58 -0.44 -10.26
C VAL A 73 -11.06 -0.72 -8.85
N ALA A 74 -10.86 0.32 -8.03
CA ALA A 74 -10.42 0.17 -6.66
C ALA A 74 -11.44 -0.63 -5.82
N ALA A 75 -12.75 -0.34 -5.94
CA ALA A 75 -13.80 -1.07 -5.25
C ALA A 75 -13.82 -2.55 -5.63
N VAL A 76 -13.70 -2.87 -6.91
CA VAL A 76 -13.63 -4.25 -7.41
C VAL A 76 -12.41 -4.97 -6.83
N CYS A 77 -11.23 -4.37 -6.85
CA CYS A 77 -10.01 -4.94 -6.27
C CYS A 77 -10.17 -5.18 -4.76
N ILE A 78 -10.76 -4.25 -4.02
CA ILE A 78 -11.01 -4.38 -2.58
C ILE A 78 -12.00 -5.51 -2.31
N ILE A 79 -13.09 -5.60 -3.07
CA ILE A 79 -14.10 -6.65 -2.90
C ILE A 79 -13.48 -8.02 -3.17
N ILE A 80 -12.75 -8.18 -4.28
CA ILE A 80 -12.10 -9.44 -4.63
C ILE A 80 -11.11 -9.85 -3.54
N THR A 81 -10.24 -8.95 -3.12
CA THR A 81 -9.25 -9.23 -2.07
C THR A 81 -9.93 -9.57 -0.74
N SER A 82 -10.99 -8.84 -0.38
CA SER A 82 -11.76 -9.10 0.83
C SER A 82 -12.44 -10.48 0.80
N LEU A 83 -13.01 -10.86 -0.35
CA LEU A 83 -13.64 -12.18 -0.54
C LEU A 83 -12.61 -13.30 -0.43
N ILE A 84 -11.45 -13.16 -1.08
CA ILE A 84 -10.36 -14.12 -0.98
C ILE A 84 -9.90 -14.28 0.47
N LEU A 85 -9.66 -13.18 1.17
CA LEU A 85 -9.16 -13.22 2.56
C LEU A 85 -10.19 -13.71 3.56
N LYS A 86 -11.50 -13.43 3.36
CA LYS A 86 -12.55 -13.83 4.31
C LYS A 86 -13.16 -15.20 4.03
N LYS A 87 -13.30 -15.58 2.75
CA LYS A 87 -14.00 -16.81 2.36
C LYS A 87 -13.08 -17.98 2.02
N SER A 88 -11.76 -17.75 1.87
CA SER A 88 -10.81 -18.82 1.60
C SER A 88 -9.87 -19.08 2.78
N ALA A 89 -9.32 -20.30 2.83
CA ALA A 89 -8.28 -20.68 3.79
C ALA A 89 -7.00 -19.82 3.67
N LEU A 90 -6.80 -19.17 2.53
CA LEU A 90 -5.63 -18.30 2.29
C LEU A 90 -5.54 -17.18 3.31
N GLY A 91 -6.65 -16.55 3.69
CA GLY A 91 -6.64 -15.48 4.69
C GLY A 91 -6.14 -15.95 6.06
N LEU A 92 -6.53 -17.15 6.49
CA LEU A 92 -6.04 -17.77 7.71
C LEU A 92 -4.55 -18.10 7.61
N TYR A 93 -4.12 -18.66 6.49
CA TYR A 93 -2.72 -19.00 6.25
C TYR A 93 -1.82 -17.76 6.23
N VAL A 94 -2.24 -16.69 5.57
CA VAL A 94 -1.49 -15.43 5.53
C VAL A 94 -1.33 -14.86 6.94
N GLN A 95 -2.39 -14.86 7.76
CA GLN A 95 -2.30 -14.40 9.15
C GLN A 95 -1.40 -15.30 10.00
N SER A 96 -1.51 -16.62 9.86
CA SER A 96 -0.70 -17.57 10.63
C SER A 96 0.79 -17.42 10.30
N VAL A 97 1.14 -17.34 9.01
CA VAL A 97 2.53 -17.13 8.55
C VAL A 97 3.04 -15.75 8.99
N GLY A 98 2.18 -14.72 8.98
CA GLY A 98 2.51 -13.38 9.47
C GLY A 98 2.80 -13.31 10.97
N ILE A 99 2.13 -14.13 11.79
CA ILE A 99 2.36 -14.19 13.23
C ILE A 99 3.65 -14.95 13.55
N ASN A 100 3.82 -16.14 12.99
CA ASN A 100 5.03 -16.94 13.21
C ASN A 100 5.28 -17.91 12.06
N LYS A 101 6.21 -17.53 11.17
CA LYS A 101 6.61 -18.35 10.01
C LYS A 101 7.09 -19.75 10.40
N LYS A 102 7.85 -19.88 11.50
CA LYS A 102 8.40 -21.18 11.95
C LYS A 102 7.29 -22.08 12.49
N ALA A 103 6.41 -21.57 13.34
CA ALA A 103 5.29 -22.33 13.88
C ALA A 103 4.32 -22.79 12.78
N SER A 104 4.01 -21.92 11.82
CA SER A 104 3.17 -22.26 10.66
C SER A 104 3.76 -23.40 9.83
N ARG A 105 5.09 -23.42 9.68
CA ARG A 105 5.80 -24.48 8.95
C ARG A 105 5.72 -25.82 9.68
N ILE A 106 5.84 -25.82 11.01
CA ILE A 106 5.68 -27.03 11.84
C ILE A 106 4.24 -27.55 11.75
N ALA A 107 3.25 -26.67 11.64
CA ALA A 107 1.84 -27.02 11.42
C ALA A 107 1.53 -27.47 9.99
N GLY A 108 2.54 -27.69 9.12
CA GLY A 108 2.38 -28.18 7.76
C GLY A 108 2.04 -27.12 6.71
N ILE A 109 1.98 -25.84 7.07
CA ILE A 109 1.72 -24.75 6.12
C ILE A 109 3.01 -24.44 5.34
N LYS A 110 2.95 -24.48 4.02
CA LYS A 110 4.07 -24.12 3.15
C LYS A 110 4.25 -22.60 3.11
N SER A 111 4.88 -22.03 4.15
CA SER A 111 5.02 -20.60 4.37
C SER A 111 5.63 -19.87 3.16
N GLU A 112 6.59 -20.49 2.46
CA GLU A 112 7.24 -19.91 1.28
C GLU A 112 6.22 -19.65 0.16
N ARG A 113 5.33 -20.61 -0.11
CA ARG A 113 4.28 -20.46 -1.14
C ARG A 113 3.28 -19.37 -0.80
N ILE A 114 2.93 -19.21 0.48
CA ILE A 114 2.00 -18.17 0.93
C ILE A 114 2.63 -16.80 0.72
N ILE A 115 3.89 -16.62 1.13
CA ILE A 115 4.62 -15.35 0.93
C ILE A 115 4.73 -15.05 -0.57
N PHE A 116 5.11 -16.03 -1.39
CA PHE A 116 5.23 -15.89 -2.83
C PHE A 116 3.92 -15.42 -3.48
N LEU A 117 2.79 -16.05 -3.13
CA LEU A 117 1.47 -15.65 -3.62
C LEU A 117 1.09 -14.22 -3.21
N CYS A 118 1.42 -13.80 -1.98
CA CYS A 118 1.18 -12.42 -1.54
C CYS A 118 1.91 -11.40 -2.41
N TYR A 119 3.16 -11.68 -2.79
CA TYR A 119 3.93 -10.81 -3.69
C TYR A 119 3.36 -10.76 -5.11
N ILE A 120 2.87 -11.89 -5.64
CA ILE A 120 2.20 -11.92 -6.95
C ILE A 120 0.94 -11.05 -6.93
N VAL A 121 0.09 -11.22 -5.92
CA VAL A 121 -1.13 -10.41 -5.78
C VAL A 121 -0.80 -8.93 -5.62
N CYS A 122 0.23 -8.59 -4.83
CA CYS A 122 0.71 -7.22 -4.69
C CYS A 122 1.17 -6.64 -6.04
N GLY A 123 1.98 -7.38 -6.80
CA GLY A 123 2.45 -6.96 -8.12
C GLY A 123 1.30 -6.79 -9.14
N LEU A 124 0.31 -7.68 -9.10
CA LEU A 124 -0.89 -7.57 -9.93
C LEU A 124 -1.67 -6.29 -9.60
N CYS A 125 -1.92 -6.02 -8.32
CA CYS A 125 -2.59 -4.79 -7.88
C CYS A 125 -1.80 -3.53 -8.27
N ALA A 126 -0.47 -3.58 -8.14
CA ALA A 126 0.41 -2.47 -8.55
C ALA A 126 0.35 -2.23 -10.07
N GLY A 127 0.32 -3.29 -10.89
CA GLY A 127 0.14 -3.20 -12.35
C GLY A 127 -1.18 -2.53 -12.73
N ILE A 128 -2.28 -2.92 -12.08
CA ILE A 128 -3.60 -2.29 -12.26
C ILE A 128 -3.55 -0.81 -11.87
N ALA A 129 -2.96 -0.49 -10.71
CA ALA A 129 -2.84 0.89 -10.23
C ALA A 129 -2.00 1.76 -11.19
N GLY A 130 -0.92 1.21 -11.75
CA GLY A 130 -0.08 1.88 -12.74
C GLY A 130 -0.84 2.21 -14.03
N ILE A 131 -1.69 1.30 -14.53
CA ILE A 131 -2.55 1.54 -15.70
C ILE A 131 -3.55 2.65 -15.41
N VAL A 132 -4.20 2.62 -14.26
CA VAL A 132 -5.17 3.65 -13.86
C VAL A 132 -4.48 5.01 -13.72
N ALA A 133 -3.31 5.07 -13.10
CA ALA A 133 -2.54 6.31 -12.94
C ALA A 133 -2.12 6.90 -14.29
N SER A 134 -1.55 6.09 -15.18
CA SER A 134 -1.16 6.52 -16.55
C SER A 134 -2.36 6.94 -17.39
N SER A 135 -3.49 6.23 -17.25
CA SER A 135 -4.72 6.55 -17.97
C SER A 135 -5.30 7.92 -17.58
N ARG A 136 -5.21 8.31 -16.30
CA ARG A 136 -5.70 9.63 -15.83
C ARG A 136 -4.97 10.80 -16.47
N ILE A 137 -3.69 10.67 -16.75
CA ILE A 137 -2.88 11.72 -17.36
C ILE A 137 -2.65 11.47 -18.86
N SER A 138 -3.21 10.39 -19.41
CA SER A 138 -3.07 9.97 -20.82
C SER A 138 -1.61 9.91 -21.28
N SER A 139 -0.70 9.62 -20.37
CA SER A 139 0.74 9.54 -20.66
C SER A 139 1.41 8.50 -19.77
N ALA A 140 2.58 8.03 -20.21
CA ALA A 140 3.49 7.19 -19.45
C ALA A 140 4.78 7.97 -19.20
N ASP A 141 4.95 8.44 -17.97
CA ASP A 141 6.14 9.16 -17.50
C ASP A 141 6.82 8.33 -16.41
N SER A 142 7.93 7.69 -16.75
CA SER A 142 8.68 6.84 -15.82
C SER A 142 9.37 7.63 -14.70
N ASN A 143 9.52 8.96 -14.83
CA ASN A 143 10.14 9.79 -13.80
C ASN A 143 9.15 10.17 -12.70
N ASN A 144 7.93 10.58 -13.06
CA ASN A 144 7.01 11.23 -12.13
C ASN A 144 5.84 10.35 -11.71
N ILE A 145 5.38 9.43 -12.59
CA ILE A 145 4.24 8.57 -12.25
C ILE A 145 4.62 7.59 -11.13
N GLY A 146 3.81 7.58 -10.10
CA GLY A 146 3.98 6.68 -8.95
C GLY A 146 5.17 7.02 -8.06
N LEU A 147 5.80 8.19 -8.19
CA LEU A 147 6.90 8.59 -7.33
C LEU A 147 6.40 8.70 -5.87
N ASN A 148 7.08 8.02 -4.96
CA ASN A 148 6.76 7.94 -3.53
C ASN A 148 5.42 7.23 -3.19
N PHE A 149 4.72 6.61 -4.13
CA PHE A 149 3.50 5.85 -3.83
C PHE A 149 3.76 4.66 -2.91
N GLU A 150 4.94 4.07 -2.98
CA GLU A 150 5.38 3.01 -2.08
C GLU A 150 5.43 3.49 -0.62
N LEU A 151 5.93 4.71 -0.39
CA LEU A 151 5.98 5.32 0.95
C LEU A 151 4.57 5.62 1.45
N ASP A 152 3.72 6.19 0.60
CA ASP A 152 2.32 6.45 0.94
C ASP A 152 1.56 5.18 1.27
N ALA A 153 1.81 4.07 0.56
CA ALA A 153 1.20 2.78 0.85
C ALA A 153 1.65 2.21 2.21
N ILE A 154 2.95 2.30 2.54
CA ILE A 154 3.48 1.88 3.84
C ILE A 154 2.85 2.73 4.96
N LEU A 155 2.81 4.06 4.78
CA LEU A 155 2.21 4.97 5.74
C LEU A 155 0.71 4.71 5.92
N ALA A 156 -0.02 4.41 4.84
CA ALA A 156 -1.44 4.06 4.88
C ALA A 156 -1.71 2.79 5.70
N VAL A 157 -0.88 1.76 5.53
CA VAL A 157 -0.97 0.51 6.30
C VAL A 157 -0.68 0.75 7.78
N ALA A 158 0.37 1.50 8.09
CA ALA A 158 0.75 1.86 9.46
C ALA A 158 -0.33 2.71 10.14
N LEU A 159 -0.84 3.74 9.44
CA LEU A 159 -1.91 4.61 9.92
C LEU A 159 -3.22 3.82 10.16
N GLY A 160 -3.48 2.82 9.32
CA GLY A 160 -4.60 1.89 9.49
C GLY A 160 -4.49 0.96 10.70
N GLY A 161 -3.42 1.09 11.50
CA GLY A 161 -3.19 0.30 12.72
C GLY A 161 -2.71 -1.13 12.46
N ASN A 162 -2.20 -1.41 11.27
CA ASN A 162 -1.59 -2.70 10.96
C ASN A 162 -0.10 -2.68 11.29
N SER A 163 0.41 -3.77 11.86
CA SER A 163 1.84 -3.91 12.16
C SER A 163 2.65 -4.17 10.90
N LEU A 164 3.68 -3.35 10.67
CA LEU A 164 4.64 -3.57 9.58
C LEU A 164 5.57 -4.77 9.83
N GLY A 165 5.70 -5.19 11.08
CA GLY A 165 6.50 -6.35 11.47
C GLY A 165 5.79 -7.70 11.28
N GLY A 166 4.57 -7.70 10.75
CA GLY A 166 3.73 -8.89 10.60
C GLY A 166 2.72 -9.06 11.72
N GLY A 167 1.94 -10.15 11.66
CA GLY A 167 0.90 -10.47 12.61
C GLY A 167 -0.50 -10.43 12.01
N LYS A 168 -1.49 -10.11 12.84
CA LYS A 168 -2.87 -9.92 12.39
C LYS A 168 -3.00 -8.61 11.63
N PHE A 169 -3.65 -8.66 10.49
CA PHE A 169 -3.93 -7.47 9.69
C PHE A 169 -5.43 -7.24 9.53
N ARG A 170 -5.82 -5.99 9.30
CA ARG A 170 -7.19 -5.58 9.00
C ARG A 170 -7.21 -4.80 7.69
N LEU A 171 -7.85 -5.37 6.66
CA LEU A 171 -7.97 -4.73 5.36
C LEU A 171 -8.70 -3.38 5.45
N THR A 172 -9.78 -3.32 6.26
CA THR A 172 -10.54 -2.07 6.48
C THR A 172 -9.67 -0.95 7.06
N GLY A 173 -8.73 -1.30 7.97
CA GLY A 173 -7.78 -0.33 8.52
C GLY A 173 -6.89 0.26 7.42
N SER A 174 -6.30 -0.58 6.56
CA SER A 174 -5.47 -0.12 5.44
C SER A 174 -6.24 0.79 4.48
N ILE A 175 -7.51 0.47 4.20
CA ILE A 175 -8.35 1.31 3.32
C ILE A 175 -8.57 2.69 3.95
N ILE A 176 -8.95 2.75 5.23
CA ILE A 176 -9.14 4.02 5.95
C ILE A 176 -7.83 4.81 5.98
N GLY A 177 -6.70 4.14 6.23
CA GLY A 177 -5.38 4.75 6.20
C GLY A 177 -5.04 5.35 4.84
N ALA A 178 -5.34 4.64 3.74
CA ALA A 178 -5.11 5.13 2.38
C ALA A 178 -5.96 6.40 2.08
N TYR A 179 -7.23 6.40 2.44
CA TYR A 179 -8.08 7.58 2.31
C TYR A 179 -7.57 8.76 3.14
N THR A 180 -7.09 8.50 4.36
CA THR A 180 -6.54 9.53 5.24
C THR A 180 -5.28 10.16 4.64
N ILE A 181 -4.33 9.36 4.12
CA ILE A 181 -3.13 9.85 3.45
C ILE A 181 -3.50 10.68 2.22
N GLN A 182 -4.45 10.20 1.41
CA GLN A 182 -4.90 10.94 0.24
C GLN A 182 -5.61 12.25 0.61
N ALA A 183 -6.44 12.26 1.65
CA ALA A 183 -7.09 13.46 2.15
C ALA A 183 -6.06 14.51 2.62
N ILE A 184 -5.04 14.10 3.38
CA ILE A 184 -3.94 14.97 3.80
C ILE A 184 -3.24 15.56 2.57
N THR A 185 -2.89 14.73 1.59
CA THR A 185 -2.20 15.17 0.37
C THR A 185 -3.03 16.20 -0.40
N THR A 186 -4.32 15.91 -0.60
CA THR A 186 -5.24 16.82 -1.31
C THR A 186 -5.43 18.13 -0.56
N THR A 187 -5.53 18.09 0.77
CA THR A 187 -5.66 19.30 1.60
C THR A 187 -4.41 20.17 1.53
N LEU A 188 -3.21 19.58 1.55
CA LEU A 188 -1.95 20.32 1.40
C LEU A 188 -1.89 21.06 0.06
N TYR A 189 -2.29 20.42 -1.03
CA TYR A 189 -2.34 21.07 -2.35
C TYR A 189 -3.41 22.15 -2.42
N ALA A 190 -4.57 21.96 -1.78
CA ALA A 190 -5.61 22.99 -1.71
C ALA A 190 -5.17 24.22 -0.91
N LEU A 191 -4.27 24.06 0.05
CA LEU A 191 -3.65 25.15 0.81
C LEU A 191 -2.51 25.85 0.05
N GLY A 192 -2.23 25.45 -1.19
CA GLY A 192 -1.19 26.07 -2.02
C GLY A 192 0.24 25.58 -1.73
N VAL A 193 0.38 24.47 -1.00
CA VAL A 193 1.70 23.85 -0.75
C VAL A 193 2.24 23.28 -2.05
N SER A 194 3.48 23.60 -2.41
CA SER A 194 4.12 23.07 -3.62
C SER A 194 4.32 21.55 -3.54
N THR A 195 4.36 20.92 -4.70
CA THR A 195 4.55 19.45 -4.83
C THR A 195 5.83 18.97 -4.17
N GLU A 196 6.87 19.80 -4.16
CA GLU A 196 8.18 19.50 -3.56
C GLU A 196 8.16 19.56 -2.04
N GLN A 197 7.32 20.44 -1.46
CA GLN A 197 7.21 20.63 -0.01
C GLN A 197 6.17 19.68 0.62
N ALA A 198 5.19 19.23 -0.13
CA ALA A 198 4.10 18.39 0.35
C ALA A 198 4.58 17.11 1.09
N PRO A 199 5.64 16.39 0.64
CA PRO A 199 6.15 15.23 1.35
C PRO A 199 6.65 15.53 2.76
N VAL A 200 7.25 16.71 2.98
CA VAL A 200 7.77 17.12 4.30
C VAL A 200 6.62 17.33 5.28
N TYR A 201 5.61 18.12 4.90
CA TYR A 201 4.43 18.34 5.74
C TYR A 201 3.67 17.03 6.01
N LYS A 202 3.53 16.19 4.98
CA LYS A 202 2.92 14.87 5.11
C LYS A 202 3.66 14.00 6.13
N ALA A 203 5.00 13.96 6.05
CA ALA A 203 5.82 13.18 6.99
C ALA A 203 5.61 13.65 8.43
N VAL A 204 5.63 14.94 8.69
CA VAL A 204 5.39 15.51 10.03
C VAL A 204 4.00 15.13 10.56
N ILE A 205 2.96 15.30 9.75
CA ILE A 205 1.58 14.96 10.14
C ILE A 205 1.48 13.47 10.46
N VAL A 206 2.04 12.61 9.61
CA VAL A 206 2.00 11.15 9.81
C VAL A 206 2.77 10.72 11.04
N ILE A 207 3.95 11.31 11.32
CA ILE A 207 4.71 11.03 12.54
C ILE A 207 3.87 11.37 13.78
N ILE A 208 3.20 12.50 13.80
CA ILE A 208 2.32 12.91 14.91
C ILE A 208 1.19 11.90 15.10
N ILE A 209 0.50 11.51 14.01
CA ILE A 209 -0.63 10.57 14.09
C ILE A 209 -0.16 9.19 14.55
N VAL A 210 0.95 8.69 14.02
CA VAL A 210 1.50 7.38 14.41
C VAL A 210 2.01 7.40 15.85
N ALA A 211 2.63 8.49 16.30
CA ALA A 211 3.04 8.66 17.69
C ALA A 211 1.85 8.60 18.66
N ILE A 212 0.73 9.26 18.30
CA ILE A 212 -0.51 9.21 19.10
C ILE A 212 -1.11 7.80 19.13
N GLN A 213 -0.98 7.03 18.05
CA GLN A 213 -1.48 5.66 17.96
C GLN A 213 -0.57 4.63 18.64
N ALA A 214 0.68 4.97 18.92
CA ALA A 214 1.65 4.06 19.50
C ALA A 214 1.19 3.52 20.89
N PRO A 215 1.37 2.21 21.16
CA PRO A 215 0.97 1.60 22.43
C PRO A 215 1.47 2.33 23.68
N PRO A 216 2.76 2.74 23.75
CA PRO A 216 3.26 3.43 24.94
C PRO A 216 2.56 4.78 25.19
N PHE A 217 2.15 5.49 24.14
CA PHE A 217 1.43 6.75 24.30
C PHE A 217 -0.01 6.53 24.79
N LYS A 218 -0.68 5.50 24.28
CA LYS A 218 -2.02 5.11 24.76
C LYS A 218 -2.00 4.68 26.23
N ASP A 219 -0.98 3.96 26.65
CA ASP A 219 -0.84 3.54 28.04
C ASP A 219 -0.51 4.73 28.97
N TYR A 220 0.29 5.67 28.50
CA TYR A 220 0.56 6.91 29.22
C TYR A 220 -0.71 7.76 29.39
N MET A 221 -1.50 7.92 28.31
CA MET A 221 -2.79 8.64 28.34
C MET A 221 -3.79 7.95 29.29
N LYS A 222 -3.88 6.61 29.29
CA LYS A 222 -4.73 5.86 30.23
C LYS A 222 -4.31 6.08 31.68
N LYS A 223 -3.00 6.03 31.95
CA LYS A 223 -2.47 6.33 33.31
C LYS A 223 -2.77 7.76 33.77
N MET A 224 -2.65 8.73 32.86
CA MET A 224 -2.99 10.12 33.17
C MET A 224 -4.50 10.31 33.41
N SER A 225 -5.36 9.66 32.59
CA SER A 225 -6.80 9.70 32.78
C SER A 225 -7.23 9.05 34.11
N ALA A 226 -6.64 7.90 34.46
CA ALA A 226 -6.89 7.24 35.73
C ALA A 226 -6.46 8.11 36.92
N LYS A 227 -5.27 8.76 36.87
CA LYS A 227 -4.83 9.73 37.89
C LYS A 227 -5.79 10.90 38.03
N ARG A 228 -6.32 11.44 36.92
CA ARG A 228 -7.33 12.52 36.95
C ARG A 228 -8.65 12.10 37.55
N GLN A 229 -9.09 10.85 37.35
CA GLN A 229 -10.31 10.32 37.96
C GLN A 229 -10.12 10.10 39.46
N LEU A 230 -8.98 9.60 39.91
CA LEU A 230 -8.65 9.44 41.33
C LEU A 230 -8.55 10.81 42.03
N ALA A 231 -8.00 11.82 41.37
CA ALA A 231 -7.92 13.19 41.90
C ALA A 231 -9.29 13.90 41.99
N LYS A 232 -10.26 13.51 41.13
CA LYS A 232 -11.64 14.04 41.16
C LYS A 232 -12.57 13.26 42.11
N GLY A 233 -12.29 11.99 42.38
CA GLY A 233 -13.06 11.14 43.31
C GLY A 233 -12.62 11.21 44.76
N GLY A 234 -11.55 11.94 45.07
CA GLY A 234 -11.03 12.15 46.44
C GLY A 234 -11.51 13.44 47.13
N VAL A 235 -12.52 14.10 46.57
CA VAL A 235 -13.16 15.31 47.12
C VAL A 235 -14.68 15.07 47.22
N ALA A 236 -15.06 14.03 47.98
CA ALA A 236 -16.42 13.81 48.42
C ALA A 236 -16.36 13.17 49.83
#